data_65f99825a3449004882bec020d76c51c
#
_entry.id   65f99825a3449004882bec020d76c51c
#
_cell.length_a   1.000
_cell.length_b   1.000
_cell.length_c   1.000
_cell.angle_alpha   90.00
_cell.angle_beta   90.00
_cell.angle_gamma   90.00
#
_symmetry.space_group_name_H-M   'P 1'
#
loop_
_entity.id
_entity.type
_entity.pdbx_description
1 polymer ?
#
loop_
_entity_poly.entity_id
_entity_poly.type
_entity_poly.pdbx_seq_one_letter_code
_entity_poly.pdbx_strand_id
1 'polypeptide(L)'
;NEEKRIHKMNDYIARFRVNDFEKQELKEHIREVQKLAAAMGKRVDLRRTVSLKELHSDKKATLENTLSLVGLLHDFGKYSIKFQRFIHEEWRRAKEGIESKRQSGIDHGVYGAKYIYDLSGKYGPNGRIVGELLANVICYHHGGLPDAEDFNGDSPLLMRLQDENRLTDYEQVKVAFFKDLQITEQEIEQLFKKSVEEIKLLILKSSTGSEAKNKRKNDANFMPN
;
A
#
# COMPACT_ATOMS: atom_id res chain seq x y z
N ASN A 1 -19.69 26.66 7.81
CA ASN A 1 -18.30 26.29 7.61
C ASN A 1 -18.24 24.97 6.86
N GLU A 2 -17.75 24.99 5.63
CA GLU A 2 -17.76 23.85 4.69
C GLU A 2 -16.99 22.63 5.24
N GLU A 3 -15.93 22.85 5.99
CA GLU A 3 -15.15 21.81 6.68
C GLU A 3 -16.00 20.98 7.66
N LYS A 4 -16.83 21.65 8.45
CA LYS A 4 -17.77 20.97 9.35
C LYS A 4 -18.87 20.23 8.58
N ARG A 5 -19.15 20.64 7.35
CA ARG A 5 -20.16 20.03 6.49
C ARG A 5 -19.64 18.75 5.84
N ILE A 6 -18.39 18.73 5.34
CA ILE A 6 -17.73 17.54 4.77
C ILE A 6 -17.57 16.47 5.86
N HIS A 7 -17.11 16.83 7.06
CA HIS A 7 -17.01 15.89 8.19
C HIS A 7 -18.36 15.41 8.73
N LYS A 8 -19.42 16.19 8.53
CA LYS A 8 -20.76 15.86 9.02
C LYS A 8 -21.58 15.04 8.05
N MET A 9 -21.19 14.99 6.76
CA MET A 9 -21.97 14.34 5.70
C MET A 9 -21.61 12.89 5.43
N ASN A 10 -20.52 12.34 5.98
CA ASN A 10 -20.03 10.98 5.66
C ASN A 10 -19.95 10.68 4.14
N ASP A 11 -19.82 11.70 3.30
CA ASP A 11 -19.89 11.62 1.83
C ASP A 11 -18.46 11.72 1.25
N TYR A 12 -17.63 10.75 1.61
CA TYR A 12 -16.27 10.66 1.05
C TYR A 12 -16.32 10.07 -0.36
N ILE A 13 -15.80 10.82 -1.33
CA ILE A 13 -15.77 10.45 -2.74
C ILE A 13 -14.40 9.93 -3.11
N ALA A 14 -14.33 8.77 -3.76
CA ALA A 14 -13.11 8.24 -4.36
C ALA A 14 -12.82 8.88 -5.72
N ARG A 15 -13.85 8.97 -6.54
CA ARG A 15 -13.84 9.50 -7.91
C ARG A 15 -15.27 9.78 -8.39
N PHE A 16 -15.40 10.43 -9.55
CA PHE A 16 -16.67 10.56 -10.26
C PHE A 16 -16.46 10.28 -11.77
N ARG A 17 -17.54 9.93 -12.44
CA ARG A 17 -17.54 9.79 -13.91
C ARG A 17 -17.94 11.10 -14.56
N VAL A 18 -17.23 11.48 -15.61
CA VAL A 18 -17.48 12.76 -16.31
C VAL A 18 -18.78 12.70 -17.15
N ASN A 19 -19.13 11.52 -17.66
CA ASN A 19 -20.26 11.36 -18.59
C ASN A 19 -21.63 11.53 -17.94
N ASP A 20 -21.79 11.11 -16.70
CA ASP A 20 -23.07 11.12 -15.96
C ASP A 20 -22.97 11.74 -14.58
N PHE A 21 -21.77 12.20 -14.20
CA PHE A 21 -21.45 12.82 -12.91
C PHE A 21 -21.72 11.92 -11.71
N GLU A 22 -21.84 10.60 -11.93
CA GLU A 22 -22.03 9.64 -10.83
C GLU A 22 -20.76 9.55 -10.00
N LYS A 23 -20.97 9.64 -8.67
CA LYS A 23 -19.90 9.56 -7.67
C LYS A 23 -19.75 8.13 -7.19
N GLN A 24 -18.51 7.69 -7.00
CA GLN A 24 -18.21 6.45 -6.29
C GLN A 24 -17.83 6.78 -4.85
N GLU A 25 -18.51 6.19 -3.87
CA GLU A 25 -18.16 6.33 -2.46
C GLU A 25 -16.77 5.75 -2.17
N LEU A 26 -16.01 6.43 -1.31
CA LEU A 26 -14.63 6.02 -1.03
C LEU A 26 -14.54 4.66 -0.35
N LYS A 27 -15.44 4.39 0.60
CA LYS A 27 -15.50 3.08 1.29
C LYS A 27 -15.80 1.92 0.34
N GLU A 28 -16.71 2.11 -0.64
CA GLU A 28 -17.03 1.11 -1.65
C GLU A 28 -15.83 0.84 -2.54
N HIS A 29 -15.21 1.92 -3.05
CA HIS A 29 -14.00 1.82 -3.85
C HIS A 29 -12.89 1.04 -3.14
N ILE A 30 -12.57 1.40 -1.89
CA ILE A 30 -11.54 0.71 -1.11
C ILE A 30 -11.88 -0.77 -0.93
N ARG A 31 -13.13 -1.11 -0.62
CA ARG A 31 -13.56 -2.51 -0.46
C ARG A 31 -13.51 -3.32 -1.75
N GLU A 32 -13.88 -2.71 -2.86
CA GLU A 32 -13.76 -3.35 -4.19
C GLU A 32 -12.30 -3.61 -4.55
N VAL A 33 -11.43 -2.61 -4.40
CA VAL A 33 -9.99 -2.75 -4.67
C VAL A 33 -9.37 -3.79 -3.73
N GLN A 34 -9.71 -3.79 -2.45
CA GLN A 34 -9.26 -4.79 -1.48
C GLN A 34 -9.62 -6.21 -1.92
N LYS A 35 -10.88 -6.45 -2.31
CA LYS A 35 -11.36 -7.76 -2.79
C LYS A 35 -10.64 -8.20 -4.06
N LEU A 36 -10.50 -7.29 -5.02
CA LEU A 36 -9.81 -7.58 -6.28
C LEU A 36 -8.34 -7.91 -6.04
N ALA A 37 -7.64 -7.11 -5.25
CA ALA A 37 -6.24 -7.31 -4.91
C ALA A 37 -6.03 -8.65 -4.17
N ALA A 38 -6.90 -8.99 -3.20
CA ALA A 38 -6.88 -10.29 -2.53
C ALA A 38 -7.06 -11.45 -3.52
N ALA A 39 -8.03 -11.33 -4.45
CA ALA A 39 -8.28 -12.35 -5.46
C ALA A 39 -7.08 -12.54 -6.42
N MET A 40 -6.39 -11.46 -6.76
CA MET A 40 -5.13 -11.52 -7.52
C MET A 40 -4.03 -12.20 -6.70
N GLY A 41 -3.91 -11.86 -5.42
CA GLY A 41 -2.95 -12.46 -4.49
C GLY A 41 -3.12 -13.98 -4.33
N LYS A 42 -4.35 -14.47 -4.34
CA LYS A 42 -4.66 -15.93 -4.34
C LYS A 42 -4.13 -16.68 -5.55
N ARG A 43 -3.98 -16.00 -6.69
CA ARG A 43 -3.48 -16.61 -7.93
C ARG A 43 -1.95 -16.72 -7.94
N VAL A 44 -1.27 -15.94 -7.10
CA VAL A 44 0.18 -16.04 -6.94
C VAL A 44 0.48 -17.32 -6.16
N ASP A 45 1.16 -18.28 -6.81
CA ASP A 45 1.63 -19.50 -6.14
C ASP A 45 3.13 -19.40 -5.89
N LEU A 46 3.49 -18.99 -4.69
CA LEU A 46 4.88 -18.84 -4.28
C LEU A 46 5.67 -20.14 -4.27
N ARG A 47 5.01 -21.33 -4.28
CA ARG A 47 5.69 -22.64 -4.35
C ARG A 47 6.31 -22.88 -5.71
N ARG A 48 5.77 -22.32 -6.79
CA ARG A 48 6.35 -22.43 -8.14
C ARG A 48 7.68 -21.69 -8.29
N THR A 49 7.84 -20.64 -7.49
CA THR A 49 9.09 -19.86 -7.46
C THR A 49 10.09 -20.45 -6.47
N VAL A 50 9.69 -21.38 -5.59
CA VAL A 50 10.43 -21.95 -4.47
C VAL A 50 10.57 -23.43 -4.65
N SER A 51 11.78 -23.96 -4.73
CA SER A 51 12.07 -25.40 -4.56
C SER A 51 11.82 -25.77 -3.08
N LEU A 52 10.54 -25.94 -2.72
CA LEU A 52 10.08 -26.22 -1.35
C LEU A 52 10.17 -27.71 -1.04
N LYS A 53 11.37 -28.26 -0.94
CA LYS A 53 11.56 -29.55 -0.25
C LYS A 53 11.32 -29.46 1.27
N GLU A 54 11.18 -28.23 1.81
CA GLU A 54 11.10 -27.97 3.25
C GLU A 54 9.73 -27.51 3.75
N LEU A 55 8.78 -27.20 2.86
CA LEU A 55 7.42 -26.84 3.30
C LEU A 55 6.54 -28.11 3.34
N HIS A 56 6.51 -28.75 4.48
CA HIS A 56 5.64 -29.93 4.77
C HIS A 56 4.14 -29.58 4.86
N SER A 57 3.69 -28.50 4.21
CA SER A 57 2.31 -28.04 4.25
C SER A 57 1.68 -28.07 2.85
N ASP A 58 0.57 -28.78 2.71
CA ASP A 58 -0.27 -28.79 1.50
C ASP A 58 -0.94 -27.42 1.22
N LYS A 59 -0.74 -26.44 2.08
CA LYS A 59 -1.32 -25.10 1.94
C LYS A 59 -0.58 -24.29 0.89
N LYS A 60 -1.32 -23.73 -0.06
CA LYS A 60 -0.79 -22.77 -1.04
C LYS A 60 -0.16 -21.58 -0.30
N ALA A 61 1.10 -21.28 -0.64
CA ALA A 61 1.73 -20.03 -0.25
C ALA A 61 1.33 -18.94 -1.25
N THR A 62 0.54 -17.99 -0.85
CA THR A 62 -0.04 -16.93 -1.70
C THR A 62 0.34 -15.55 -1.16
N LEU A 63 0.01 -14.49 -1.89
CA LEU A 63 0.11 -13.10 -1.45
C LEU A 63 -1.28 -12.49 -1.16
N GLU A 64 -2.27 -13.32 -0.81
CA GLU A 64 -3.65 -12.87 -0.61
C GLU A 64 -3.77 -11.77 0.44
N ASN A 65 -3.21 -11.99 1.62
CA ASN A 65 -3.29 -11.04 2.72
C ASN A 65 -2.46 -9.77 2.45
N THR A 66 -1.30 -9.95 1.83
CA THR A 66 -0.42 -8.84 1.44
C THR A 66 -1.09 -7.90 0.47
N LEU A 67 -1.66 -8.43 -0.62
CA LEU A 67 -2.34 -7.59 -1.61
C LEU A 67 -3.68 -7.07 -1.08
N SER A 68 -4.40 -7.82 -0.23
CA SER A 68 -5.56 -7.31 0.48
C SER A 68 -5.23 -6.09 1.32
N LEU A 69 -4.13 -6.11 2.05
CA LEU A 69 -3.68 -5.00 2.90
C LEU A 69 -3.28 -3.78 2.06
N VAL A 70 -2.57 -3.97 0.96
CA VAL A 70 -2.23 -2.89 0.02
C VAL A 70 -3.50 -2.27 -0.55
N GLY A 71 -4.45 -3.09 -1.04
CA GLY A 71 -5.72 -2.62 -1.57
C GLY A 71 -6.57 -1.88 -0.53
N LEU A 72 -6.48 -2.25 0.74
CA LEU A 72 -7.17 -1.57 1.84
C LEU A 72 -6.59 -0.18 2.12
N LEU A 73 -5.26 -0.02 2.03
CA LEU A 73 -4.55 1.18 2.48
C LEU A 73 -4.16 2.15 1.36
N HIS A 74 -4.25 1.77 0.06
CA HIS A 74 -3.73 2.58 -1.05
C HIS A 74 -4.32 3.99 -1.09
N ASP A 75 -5.59 4.12 -0.83
CA ASP A 75 -6.37 5.36 -0.89
C ASP A 75 -6.73 5.95 0.49
N PHE A 76 -6.02 5.52 1.54
CA PHE A 76 -6.22 5.99 2.92
C PHE A 76 -6.24 7.53 3.01
N GLY A 77 -5.32 8.21 2.33
CA GLY A 77 -5.22 9.67 2.37
C GLY A 77 -6.32 10.41 1.60
N LYS A 78 -7.17 9.70 0.85
CA LYS A 78 -8.36 10.33 0.24
C LYS A 78 -9.39 10.77 1.27
N TYR A 79 -9.30 10.32 2.52
CA TYR A 79 -10.09 10.87 3.63
C TYR A 79 -9.64 12.27 4.08
N SER A 80 -8.51 12.79 3.57
CA SER A 80 -8.05 14.15 3.92
C SER A 80 -9.01 15.23 3.43
N ILE A 81 -9.13 16.28 4.23
CA ILE A 81 -9.97 17.44 3.90
C ILE A 81 -9.51 18.05 2.56
N LYS A 82 -8.19 18.10 2.34
CA LYS A 82 -7.59 18.61 1.11
C LYS A 82 -8.04 17.83 -0.12
N PHE A 83 -8.02 16.50 -0.06
CA PHE A 83 -8.47 15.66 -1.17
C PHE A 83 -9.98 15.81 -1.39
N GLN A 84 -10.78 15.74 -0.33
CA GLN A 84 -12.23 15.81 -0.46
C GLN A 84 -12.70 17.16 -1.00
N ARG A 85 -12.10 18.27 -0.57
CA ARG A 85 -12.37 19.59 -1.18
C ARG A 85 -12.05 19.61 -2.66
N PHE A 86 -10.90 19.09 -3.05
CA PHE A 86 -10.48 19.01 -4.44
C PHE A 86 -11.47 18.22 -5.28
N ILE A 87 -11.82 16.98 -4.89
CA ILE A 87 -12.68 16.13 -5.69
C ILE A 87 -14.13 16.66 -5.80
N HIS A 88 -14.65 17.29 -4.75
CA HIS A 88 -15.96 17.93 -4.75
C HIS A 88 -15.97 19.16 -5.67
N GLU A 89 -14.92 19.96 -5.64
CA GLU A 89 -14.78 21.11 -6.53
C GLU A 89 -14.67 20.69 -8.00
N GLU A 90 -13.84 19.67 -8.31
CA GLU A 90 -13.72 19.15 -9.66
C GLU A 90 -15.04 18.55 -10.17
N TRP A 91 -15.80 17.87 -9.31
CA TRP A 91 -17.12 17.38 -9.65
C TRP A 91 -18.10 18.51 -9.97
N ARG A 92 -18.12 19.58 -9.17
CA ARG A 92 -18.95 20.77 -9.41
C ARG A 92 -18.59 21.45 -10.72
N ARG A 93 -17.29 21.66 -10.98
CA ARG A 93 -16.79 22.24 -12.23
C ARG A 93 -17.19 21.42 -13.46
N ALA A 94 -17.04 20.10 -13.37
CA ALA A 94 -17.46 19.20 -14.46
C ALA A 94 -18.95 19.33 -14.77
N LYS A 95 -19.81 19.43 -13.75
CA LYS A 95 -21.25 19.66 -13.92
C LYS A 95 -21.59 21.00 -14.58
N GLU A 96 -20.80 22.01 -14.28
CA GLU A 96 -20.98 23.37 -14.84
C GLU A 96 -20.31 23.53 -16.21
N GLY A 97 -19.69 22.47 -16.76
CA GLY A 97 -18.96 22.53 -18.03
C GLY A 97 -17.67 23.37 -17.96
N ILE A 98 -17.16 23.60 -16.75
CA ILE A 98 -15.94 24.36 -16.50
C ILE A 98 -14.74 23.42 -16.59
N GLU A 99 -13.71 23.81 -17.32
CA GLU A 99 -12.49 23.04 -17.49
C GLU A 99 -11.82 22.73 -16.14
N SER A 100 -11.34 21.46 -15.97
CA SER A 100 -10.66 21.00 -14.78
C SER A 100 -9.42 21.84 -14.48
N LYS A 101 -9.29 22.28 -13.23
CA LYS A 101 -8.01 22.79 -12.74
C LYS A 101 -7.16 21.56 -12.40
N ARG A 102 -6.38 21.07 -13.37
CA ARG A 102 -5.39 20.02 -13.08
C ARG A 102 -4.47 20.48 -11.97
N GLN A 103 -4.84 20.21 -10.74
CA GLN A 103 -4.00 20.42 -9.58
C GLN A 103 -3.14 19.15 -9.42
N SER A 104 -1.93 19.19 -9.97
CA SER A 104 -0.93 18.17 -9.67
C SER A 104 -0.64 18.21 -8.17
N GLY A 105 -0.68 17.05 -7.50
CA GLY A 105 0.02 16.90 -6.24
C GLY A 105 -0.79 16.89 -4.96
N ILE A 106 -2.01 16.32 -4.93
CA ILE A 106 -2.55 15.87 -3.64
C ILE A 106 -2.00 14.47 -3.41
N ASP A 107 -0.93 14.42 -2.60
CA ASP A 107 -0.24 13.20 -2.24
C ASP A 107 -1.03 12.43 -1.18
N HIS A 108 -2.00 11.61 -1.63
CA HIS A 108 -2.80 10.79 -0.71
C HIS A 108 -2.16 9.44 -0.39
N GLY A 109 -1.21 8.96 -1.19
CA GLY A 109 -0.52 7.69 -0.95
C GLY A 109 0.34 7.70 0.31
N VAL A 110 0.86 8.87 0.70
CA VAL A 110 1.74 9.01 1.87
C VAL A 110 1.05 8.63 3.20
N TYR A 111 -0.26 8.83 3.33
CA TYR A 111 -0.99 8.55 4.57
C TYR A 111 -1.05 7.05 4.89
N GLY A 112 -1.45 6.24 3.91
CA GLY A 112 -1.49 4.79 4.08
C GLY A 112 -0.09 4.19 4.24
N ALA A 113 0.90 4.75 3.54
CA ALA A 113 2.31 4.39 3.68
C ALA A 113 2.84 4.68 5.09
N LYS A 114 2.56 5.87 5.62
CA LYS A 114 2.91 6.25 7.01
C LYS A 114 2.31 5.28 8.01
N TYR A 115 1.02 4.99 7.86
CA TYR A 115 0.31 4.09 8.77
C TYR A 115 0.97 2.72 8.85
N ILE A 116 1.24 2.08 7.71
CA ILE A 116 1.82 0.72 7.70
C ILE A 116 3.29 0.73 8.13
N TYR A 117 4.03 1.78 7.79
CA TYR A 117 5.42 1.94 8.21
C TYR A 117 5.53 2.05 9.73
N ASP A 118 4.71 2.88 10.38
CA ASP A 118 4.69 3.04 11.83
C ASP A 118 4.23 1.75 12.53
N LEU A 119 3.17 1.12 12.03
CA LEU A 119 2.69 -0.17 12.53
C LEU A 119 3.80 -1.22 12.53
N SER A 120 4.59 -1.27 11.46
CA SER A 120 5.65 -2.26 11.26
C SER A 120 6.74 -2.24 12.33
N GLY A 121 6.97 -1.09 12.96
CA GLY A 121 7.94 -0.92 14.04
C GLY A 121 7.70 -1.81 15.26
N LYS A 122 6.45 -2.25 15.46
CA LYS A 122 6.07 -3.16 16.55
C LYS A 122 6.49 -4.62 16.33
N TYR A 123 6.96 -4.98 15.13
CA TYR A 123 7.13 -6.37 14.68
C TYR A 123 8.57 -6.76 14.37
N GLY A 124 9.54 -6.04 14.94
CA GLY A 124 10.97 -6.34 14.82
C GLY A 124 11.51 -6.17 13.38
N PRO A 125 12.73 -6.67 13.10
CA PRO A 125 13.41 -6.42 11.83
C PRO A 125 12.63 -6.92 10.60
N ASN A 126 12.08 -8.13 10.65
CA ASN A 126 11.31 -8.70 9.54
C ASN A 126 10.02 -7.91 9.28
N GLY A 127 9.34 -7.49 10.35
CA GLY A 127 8.17 -6.61 10.23
C GLY A 127 8.55 -5.27 9.60
N ARG A 128 9.68 -4.69 9.99
CA ARG A 128 10.17 -3.42 9.43
C ARG A 128 10.44 -3.53 7.93
N ILE A 129 11.12 -4.58 7.47
CA ILE A 129 11.37 -4.82 6.04
C ILE A 129 10.05 -4.93 5.27
N VAL A 130 9.10 -5.72 5.77
CA VAL A 130 7.80 -5.88 5.12
C VAL A 130 7.02 -4.57 5.12
N GLY A 131 7.02 -3.84 6.24
CA GLY A 131 6.36 -2.54 6.34
C GLY A 131 6.91 -1.52 5.35
N GLU A 132 8.22 -1.48 5.16
CA GLU A 132 8.88 -0.60 4.19
C GLU A 132 8.52 -0.97 2.74
N LEU A 133 8.52 -2.26 2.40
CA LEU A 133 8.05 -2.73 1.10
C LEU A 133 6.61 -2.32 0.82
N LEU A 134 5.70 -2.55 1.77
CA LEU A 134 4.29 -2.17 1.62
C LEU A 134 4.11 -0.67 1.56
N ALA A 135 4.83 0.09 2.38
CA ALA A 135 4.80 1.54 2.38
C ALA A 135 5.24 2.12 1.03
N ASN A 136 6.30 1.57 0.41
CA ASN A 136 6.71 1.97 -0.94
C ASN A 136 5.59 1.72 -1.96
N VAL A 137 5.02 0.52 -1.99
CA VAL A 137 3.93 0.19 -2.94
C VAL A 137 2.73 1.13 -2.75
N ILE A 138 2.34 1.39 -1.51
CA ILE A 138 1.20 2.26 -1.18
C ILE A 138 1.53 3.72 -1.50
N CYS A 139 2.71 4.21 -1.15
CA CYS A 139 3.11 5.60 -1.38
C CYS A 139 3.15 5.97 -2.86
N TYR A 140 3.59 5.04 -3.70
CA TYR A 140 3.86 5.28 -5.11
C TYR A 140 2.90 4.59 -6.08
N HIS A 141 1.71 4.17 -5.61
CA HIS A 141 0.75 3.41 -6.43
C HIS A 141 0.21 4.16 -7.67
N HIS A 142 0.38 5.49 -7.73
CA HIS A 142 0.06 6.32 -8.91
C HIS A 142 1.25 6.58 -9.84
N GLY A 143 2.44 6.12 -9.48
CA GLY A 143 3.67 6.36 -10.23
C GLY A 143 4.55 5.12 -10.31
N GLY A 144 5.77 5.30 -10.76
CA GLY A 144 6.80 4.27 -10.67
C GLY A 144 7.39 4.20 -9.26
N LEU A 145 7.79 3.01 -8.83
CA LEU A 145 8.58 2.86 -7.61
C LEU A 145 9.92 3.59 -7.78
N PRO A 146 10.31 4.46 -6.84
CA PRO A 146 11.64 5.07 -6.88
C PRO A 146 12.71 4.03 -6.54
N ASP A 147 13.97 4.40 -6.77
CA ASP A 147 15.07 3.67 -6.19
C ASP A 147 15.01 3.73 -4.65
N ALA A 148 15.56 2.72 -3.98
CA ALA A 148 15.54 2.65 -2.52
C ALA A 148 16.28 3.83 -1.87
N GLU A 149 17.34 4.28 -2.52
CA GLU A 149 18.16 5.43 -2.14
C GLU A 149 18.38 6.30 -3.37
N ASP A 150 18.41 7.61 -3.18
CA ASP A 150 18.79 8.55 -4.21
C ASP A 150 20.34 8.65 -4.33
N PHE A 151 20.82 9.55 -5.20
CA PHE A 151 22.26 9.72 -5.42
C PHE A 151 23.01 10.30 -4.19
N ASN A 152 22.32 10.83 -3.19
CA ASN A 152 22.91 11.27 -1.91
C ASN A 152 22.89 10.17 -0.85
N GLY A 153 22.25 9.03 -1.11
CA GLY A 153 22.02 7.97 -0.13
C GLY A 153 20.77 8.18 0.74
N ASP A 154 19.91 9.13 0.37
CA ASP A 154 18.66 9.39 1.09
C ASP A 154 17.53 8.50 0.55
N SER A 155 16.68 8.02 1.46
CA SER A 155 15.49 7.24 1.07
C SER A 155 14.33 8.18 0.68
N PRO A 156 13.90 8.16 -0.60
CA PRO A 156 12.75 8.97 -1.04
C PRO A 156 11.47 8.68 -0.28
N LEU A 157 11.27 7.42 0.16
CA LEU A 157 10.15 7.06 1.01
C LEU A 157 10.22 7.77 2.36
N LEU A 158 11.35 7.66 3.07
CA LEU A 158 11.49 8.23 4.41
C LEU A 158 11.35 9.75 4.38
N MET A 159 11.92 10.42 3.38
CA MET A 159 11.74 11.86 3.20
C MET A 159 10.26 12.24 3.11
N ARG A 160 9.43 11.46 2.39
CA ARG A 160 7.99 11.72 2.29
C ARG A 160 7.24 11.43 3.58
N LEU A 161 7.59 10.34 4.29
CA LEU A 161 6.94 9.96 5.54
C LEU A 161 7.25 10.91 6.71
N GLN A 162 8.37 11.63 6.63
CA GLN A 162 8.83 12.60 7.64
C GLN A 162 8.39 14.05 7.33
N ASP A 163 7.84 14.32 6.14
CA ASP A 163 7.38 15.65 5.77
C ASP A 163 6.05 15.97 6.44
N GLU A 164 6.11 16.65 7.58
CA GLU A 164 4.95 17.06 8.38
C GLU A 164 3.96 17.95 7.59
N ASN A 165 4.42 18.70 6.59
CA ASN A 165 3.56 19.53 5.75
C ASN A 165 2.62 18.69 4.87
N ARG A 166 2.97 17.44 4.59
CA ARG A 166 2.13 16.49 3.84
C ARG A 166 1.08 15.82 4.70
N LEU A 167 1.31 15.72 6.00
CA LEU A 167 0.57 14.91 6.96
C LEU A 167 -0.15 15.75 8.04
N THR A 168 -0.45 17.01 7.75
CA THR A 168 -0.99 17.97 8.73
C THR A 168 -2.31 17.55 9.38
N ASP A 169 -3.12 16.71 8.70
CA ASP A 169 -4.40 16.20 9.18
C ASP A 169 -4.41 14.66 9.36
N TYR A 170 -3.22 14.07 9.58
CA TYR A 170 -3.05 12.61 9.61
C TYR A 170 -3.95 11.90 10.62
N GLU A 171 -4.06 12.41 11.85
CA GLU A 171 -4.89 11.81 12.89
C GLU A 171 -6.39 11.89 12.53
N GLN A 172 -6.83 13.00 11.94
CA GLN A 172 -8.20 13.17 11.49
C GLN A 172 -8.53 12.20 10.35
N VAL A 173 -7.61 12.03 9.41
CA VAL A 173 -7.73 11.07 8.30
C VAL A 173 -7.83 9.64 8.85
N LYS A 174 -6.99 9.29 9.82
CA LYS A 174 -7.01 7.99 10.49
C LYS A 174 -8.37 7.72 11.15
N VAL A 175 -8.88 8.66 11.92
CA VAL A 175 -10.20 8.54 12.56
C VAL A 175 -11.31 8.36 11.52
N ALA A 176 -11.30 9.17 10.45
CA ALA A 176 -12.30 9.09 9.38
C ALA A 176 -12.27 7.74 8.66
N PHE A 177 -11.09 7.24 8.32
CA PHE A 177 -10.88 5.95 7.66
C PHE A 177 -11.46 4.78 8.49
N PHE A 178 -11.08 4.68 9.76
CA PHE A 178 -11.58 3.60 10.63
C PHE A 178 -13.08 3.66 10.84
N LYS A 179 -13.61 4.87 11.03
CA LYS A 179 -15.05 5.08 11.24
C LYS A 179 -15.87 4.73 10.00
N ASP A 180 -15.47 5.19 8.83
CA ASP A 180 -16.25 5.01 7.58
C ASP A 180 -16.21 3.55 7.11
N LEU A 181 -15.04 2.91 7.17
CA LEU A 181 -14.88 1.50 6.82
C LEU A 181 -15.39 0.53 7.89
N GLN A 182 -15.70 1.02 9.10
CA GLN A 182 -16.12 0.19 10.24
C GLN A 182 -15.15 -0.98 10.49
N ILE A 183 -13.85 -0.67 10.49
CA ILE A 183 -12.77 -1.60 10.79
C ILE A 183 -11.97 -1.14 11.99
N THR A 184 -11.23 -2.06 12.59
CA THR A 184 -10.39 -1.81 13.76
C THR A 184 -8.91 -1.86 13.42
N GLU A 185 -8.07 -1.23 14.26
CA GLU A 185 -6.62 -1.36 14.13
C GLU A 185 -6.17 -2.82 14.27
N GLN A 186 -6.82 -3.60 15.13
CA GLN A 186 -6.52 -5.02 15.33
C GLN A 186 -6.73 -5.86 14.05
N GLU A 187 -7.76 -5.55 13.24
CA GLU A 187 -7.99 -6.24 11.97
C GLU A 187 -6.87 -5.95 10.96
N ILE A 188 -6.38 -4.69 10.90
CA ILE A 188 -5.25 -4.34 10.07
C ILE A 188 -3.96 -5.00 10.58
N GLU A 189 -3.75 -5.02 11.90
CA GLU A 189 -2.61 -5.72 12.51
C GLU A 189 -2.59 -7.22 12.19
N GLN A 190 -3.76 -7.87 12.20
CA GLN A 190 -3.87 -9.28 11.82
C GLN A 190 -3.52 -9.51 10.35
N LEU A 191 -3.99 -8.64 9.44
CA LEU A 191 -3.61 -8.69 8.03
C LEU A 191 -2.11 -8.47 7.85
N PHE A 192 -1.54 -7.51 8.59
CA PHE A 192 -0.10 -7.24 8.55
C PHE A 192 0.73 -8.43 9.00
N LYS A 193 0.38 -9.09 10.12
CA LYS A 193 1.04 -10.31 10.59
C LYS A 193 1.04 -11.41 9.53
N LYS A 194 -0.11 -11.63 8.87
CA LYS A 194 -0.22 -12.59 7.78
C LYS A 194 0.63 -12.19 6.57
N SER A 195 0.69 -10.90 6.24
CA SER A 195 1.55 -10.39 5.17
C SER A 195 3.04 -10.62 5.47
N VAL A 196 3.45 -10.45 6.73
CA VAL A 196 4.83 -10.76 7.14
C VAL A 196 5.16 -12.22 6.90
N GLU A 197 4.25 -13.15 7.24
CA GLU A 197 4.48 -14.58 6.98
C GLU A 197 4.50 -14.91 5.46
N GLU A 198 3.61 -14.30 4.66
CA GLU A 198 3.61 -14.48 3.21
C GLU A 198 4.92 -13.99 2.57
N ILE A 199 5.41 -12.80 2.95
CA ILE A 199 6.61 -12.20 2.37
C ILE A 199 7.90 -12.88 2.87
N LYS A 200 7.95 -13.36 4.11
CA LYS A 200 9.07 -14.16 4.60
C LYS A 200 9.38 -15.34 3.68
N LEU A 201 8.37 -15.99 3.14
CA LEU A 201 8.56 -17.09 2.19
C LEU A 201 9.31 -16.66 0.92
N LEU A 202 9.18 -15.41 0.48
CA LEU A 202 9.92 -14.84 -0.65
C LEU A 202 11.37 -14.50 -0.26
N ILE A 203 11.58 -13.94 0.93
CA ILE A 203 12.89 -13.47 1.40
C ILE A 203 13.82 -14.65 1.69
N LEU A 204 13.34 -15.68 2.38
CA LEU A 204 14.12 -16.87 2.73
C LEU A 204 14.71 -17.59 1.50
N LYS A 205 14.15 -17.34 0.32
CA LYS A 205 14.63 -17.94 -0.92
C LYS A 205 15.71 -17.19 -1.68
N SER A 206 15.71 -15.88 -1.59
CA SER A 206 16.78 -15.11 -2.22
C SER A 206 18.14 -15.44 -1.60
N SER A 207 18.17 -15.78 -0.29
CA SER A 207 19.36 -16.19 0.43
C SER A 207 19.87 -17.59 0.04
N THR A 208 18.98 -18.58 -0.12
CA THR A 208 19.40 -19.96 -0.49
C THR A 208 19.81 -20.09 -1.96
N GLY A 209 19.25 -19.26 -2.84
CA GLY A 209 19.62 -19.23 -4.26
C GLY A 209 21.02 -18.67 -4.55
N SER A 210 21.51 -17.77 -3.72
CA SER A 210 22.86 -17.19 -3.81
C SER A 210 23.93 -18.15 -3.29
N GLU A 211 23.66 -18.91 -2.26
CA GLU A 211 24.58 -19.93 -1.74
C GLU A 211 24.76 -21.10 -2.73
N ALA A 212 23.69 -21.54 -3.38
CA ALA A 212 23.76 -22.60 -4.39
C ALA A 212 24.54 -22.18 -5.64
N LYS A 213 24.46 -20.92 -6.05
CA LYS A 213 25.28 -20.37 -7.18
C LYS A 213 26.74 -20.22 -6.81
N ASN A 214 27.06 -19.83 -5.58
CA ASN A 214 28.45 -19.74 -5.10
C ASN A 214 29.09 -21.12 -4.94
N LYS A 215 28.32 -22.12 -4.46
CA LYS A 215 28.83 -23.51 -4.36
C LYS A 215 29.17 -24.08 -5.73
N ARG A 216 28.30 -23.90 -6.75
CA ARG A 216 28.58 -24.33 -8.13
C ARG A 216 29.75 -23.59 -8.80
N LYS A 217 30.02 -22.33 -8.46
CA LYS A 217 31.20 -21.62 -8.95
C LYS A 217 32.50 -22.12 -8.30
N ASN A 218 32.47 -22.50 -7.03
CA ASN A 218 33.63 -23.03 -6.33
C ASN A 218 33.96 -24.47 -6.77
N ASP A 219 32.94 -25.29 -7.02
CA ASP A 219 33.12 -26.67 -7.53
C ASP A 219 33.63 -26.71 -8.99
N ALA A 220 33.31 -25.69 -9.80
CA ALA A 220 33.81 -25.57 -11.18
C ALA A 220 35.27 -25.10 -11.29
N ASN A 221 35.82 -24.52 -10.23
CA ASN A 221 37.23 -24.08 -10.19
C ASN A 221 38.20 -25.11 -9.58
N PHE A 222 37.73 -26.31 -9.23
CA PHE A 222 38.53 -27.39 -8.69
C PHE A 222 38.55 -28.57 -9.66
N MET A 223 39.10 -28.37 -10.88
CA MET A 223 39.56 -29.48 -11.71
C MET A 223 41.10 -29.55 -11.59
N PRO A 224 41.66 -30.64 -11.05
CA PRO A 224 43.12 -30.84 -11.09
C PRO A 224 43.54 -31.16 -12.53
N ASN A 225 44.66 -30.57 -12.94
CA ASN A 225 45.41 -30.92 -14.16
C ASN A 225 45.93 -32.37 -14.11
#